data_aad7db2fe20de09c28d7e678317fd348
#
_entry.id   aad7db2fe20de09c28d7e678317fd348
#
_cell.length_a   1.000
_cell.length_b   1.000
_cell.length_c   1.000
_cell.angle_alpha   90.00
_cell.angle_beta   90.00
_cell.angle_gamma   90.00
#
_symmetry.space_group_name_H-M   'P 1'
#
loop_
_entity.id
_entity.type
_entity.pdbx_description
1 polymer ?
#
loop_
_entity_poly.entity_id
_entity_poly.type
_entity_poly.pdbx_seq_one_letter_code
_entity_poly.pdbx_strand_id
1 'polypeptide(L)'
;MRVLIVEDNAMKHYQIKRALEYCGEKEVDYLDNLQEGLERLKETWGTEKQYDLLITDMNYPLVKGGISDGEAGEKLIQILREEEIAIPTIICSTRRFTGEGVLGSVWYNSLRDIEEDFREILSKLK
;
A
#
# COMPACT_ATOMS: atom_id res chain seq x y z
N MET A 1 -3.88 -11.76 7.81
CA MET A 1 -3.34 -10.44 8.23
C MET A 1 -4.22 -9.30 7.79
N ARG A 2 -4.07 -8.17 8.43
CA ARG A 2 -4.84 -6.96 8.09
C ARG A 2 -4.02 -6.08 7.15
N VAL A 3 -4.61 -5.74 6.03
CA VAL A 3 -3.93 -4.99 4.96
C VAL A 3 -4.63 -3.65 4.72
N LEU A 4 -3.84 -2.59 4.64
CA LEU A 4 -4.35 -1.28 4.21
C LEU A 4 -3.79 -0.99 2.81
N ILE A 5 -4.68 -0.62 1.90
CA ILE A 5 -4.32 -0.17 0.55
C ILE A 5 -4.57 1.33 0.46
N VAL A 6 -3.57 2.10 0.05
CA VAL A 6 -3.73 3.53 -0.26
C VAL A 6 -3.53 3.71 -1.77
N GLU A 7 -4.64 3.93 -2.47
CA GLU A 7 -4.71 3.96 -3.92
C GLU A 7 -5.97 4.72 -4.35
N ASP A 8 -5.90 5.58 -5.33
CA ASP A 8 -7.07 6.35 -5.80
C ASP A 8 -7.70 5.83 -7.10
N ASN A 9 -7.07 4.86 -7.76
CA ASN A 9 -7.64 4.25 -8.98
C ASN A 9 -8.45 3.02 -8.62
N ALA A 10 -9.75 3.06 -8.88
CA ALA A 10 -10.68 1.99 -8.51
C ALA A 10 -10.36 0.64 -9.17
N MET A 11 -9.98 0.64 -10.44
CA MET A 11 -9.63 -0.60 -11.14
C MET A 11 -8.38 -1.23 -10.56
N LYS A 12 -7.34 -0.43 -10.31
CA LYS A 12 -6.10 -0.89 -9.74
C LYS A 12 -6.31 -1.43 -8.32
N HIS A 13 -7.10 -0.71 -7.51
CA HIS A 13 -7.49 -1.18 -6.18
C HIS A 13 -8.16 -2.56 -6.25
N TYR A 14 -9.09 -2.73 -7.17
CA TYR A 14 -9.79 -4.00 -7.35
C TYR A 14 -8.83 -5.13 -7.72
N GLN A 15 -7.89 -4.87 -8.62
CA GLN A 15 -6.91 -5.86 -9.04
C GLN A 15 -5.93 -6.23 -7.91
N ILE A 16 -5.53 -5.26 -7.11
CA ILE A 16 -4.70 -5.52 -5.92
C ILE A 16 -5.48 -6.38 -4.92
N LYS A 17 -6.72 -6.04 -4.67
CA LYS A 17 -7.57 -6.80 -3.76
C LYS A 17 -7.72 -8.24 -4.21
N ARG A 18 -7.92 -8.47 -5.50
CA ARG A 18 -8.02 -9.82 -6.07
C ARG A 18 -6.71 -10.60 -5.92
N ALA A 19 -5.58 -9.94 -6.12
CA ALA A 19 -4.29 -10.56 -5.93
C ALA A 19 -4.08 -11.00 -4.48
N LEU A 20 -4.51 -10.17 -3.52
CA LEU A 20 -4.44 -10.51 -2.10
C LEU A 20 -5.36 -11.68 -1.76
N GLU A 21 -6.58 -11.71 -2.30
CA GLU A 21 -7.50 -12.83 -2.11
C GLU A 21 -6.90 -14.14 -2.64
N TYR A 22 -6.25 -14.09 -3.79
CA TYR A 22 -5.53 -15.22 -4.37
C TYR A 22 -4.46 -15.74 -3.41
N CYS A 23 -3.82 -14.86 -2.65
CA CYS A 23 -2.82 -15.20 -1.65
C CYS A 23 -3.42 -15.57 -0.29
N GLY A 24 -4.74 -15.60 -0.16
CA GLY A 24 -5.44 -15.95 1.08
C GLY A 24 -5.68 -14.79 2.04
N GLU A 25 -5.42 -13.56 1.61
CA GLU A 25 -5.60 -12.37 2.45
C GLU A 25 -6.95 -11.71 2.17
N LYS A 26 -7.80 -11.63 3.19
CA LYS A 26 -9.20 -11.18 3.05
C LYS A 26 -9.56 -9.93 3.86
N GLU A 27 -8.78 -9.58 4.87
CA GLU A 27 -9.01 -8.41 5.70
C GLU A 27 -8.31 -7.20 5.09
N VAL A 28 -8.96 -6.57 4.13
CA VAL A 28 -8.37 -5.50 3.34
C VAL A 28 -9.22 -4.24 3.46
N ASP A 29 -8.59 -3.14 3.91
CA ASP A 29 -9.19 -1.82 3.95
C ASP A 29 -8.56 -0.94 2.85
N TYR A 30 -9.31 0.06 2.42
CA TYR A 30 -8.92 0.92 1.31
C TYR A 30 -9.15 2.40 1.65
N LEU A 31 -8.14 3.21 1.35
CA LEU A 31 -8.21 4.67 1.44
C LEU A 31 -7.56 5.27 0.19
N ASP A 32 -7.97 6.47 -0.19
CA ASP A 32 -7.58 7.06 -1.46
C ASP A 32 -6.75 8.34 -1.35
N ASN A 33 -6.27 8.67 -0.16
CA ASN A 33 -5.44 9.86 0.05
C ASN A 33 -4.47 9.67 1.21
N LEU A 34 -3.41 10.48 1.23
CA LEU A 34 -2.36 10.38 2.23
C LEU A 34 -2.86 10.65 3.64
N GLN A 35 -3.63 11.73 3.81
CA GLN A 35 -4.07 12.16 5.14
C GLN A 35 -4.85 11.08 5.88
N GLU A 36 -5.87 10.52 5.23
CA GLU A 36 -6.68 9.47 5.85
C GLU A 36 -5.88 8.18 6.05
N GLY A 37 -5.01 7.83 5.10
CA GLY A 37 -4.13 6.67 5.23
C GLY A 37 -3.21 6.79 6.43
N LEU A 38 -2.56 7.93 6.57
CA LEU A 38 -1.66 8.18 7.69
C LEU A 38 -2.41 8.18 9.03
N GLU A 39 -3.56 8.86 9.10
CA GLU A 39 -4.38 8.87 10.31
C GLU A 39 -4.78 7.45 10.73
N ARG A 40 -5.22 6.63 9.79
CA ARG A 40 -5.61 5.24 10.07
C ARG A 40 -4.44 4.42 10.58
N LEU A 41 -3.26 4.56 9.99
CA LEU A 41 -2.07 3.84 10.42
C LEU A 41 -1.63 4.27 11.81
N LYS A 42 -1.67 5.57 12.12
CA LYS A 42 -1.29 6.09 13.43
C LYS A 42 -2.28 5.66 14.52
N GLU A 43 -3.57 5.72 14.24
CA GLU A 43 -4.61 5.32 15.20
C GLU A 43 -4.53 3.84 15.57
N THR A 44 -4.19 2.98 14.62
CA THR A 44 -4.20 1.54 14.82
C THR A 44 -2.87 0.98 15.28
N TRP A 45 -1.77 1.71 15.10
CA TRP A 45 -0.42 1.24 15.42
C TRP A 45 -0.28 0.96 16.93
N GLY A 46 0.20 -0.22 17.25
CA GLY A 46 0.35 -0.65 18.64
C GLY A 46 -0.95 -1.13 19.30
N THR A 47 -2.05 -1.18 18.56
CA THR A 47 -3.35 -1.69 19.05
C THR A 47 -3.64 -3.06 18.46
N GLU A 48 -4.70 -3.70 18.93
CA GLU A 48 -5.15 -4.99 18.36
C GLU A 48 -5.69 -4.84 16.94
N LYS A 49 -5.94 -3.60 16.47
CA LYS A 49 -6.40 -3.30 15.12
C LYS A 49 -5.27 -2.94 14.17
N GLN A 50 -4.03 -3.10 14.60
CA GLN A 50 -2.86 -2.76 13.80
C GLN A 50 -2.86 -3.50 12.46
N TYR A 51 -2.51 -2.78 11.40
CA TYR A 51 -2.29 -3.39 10.09
C TYR A 51 -0.94 -4.09 10.05
N ASP A 52 -0.92 -5.22 9.36
CA ASP A 52 0.28 -6.04 9.18
C ASP A 52 1.02 -5.70 7.90
N LEU A 53 0.34 -5.05 6.95
CA LEU A 53 0.88 -4.73 5.64
C LEU A 53 0.24 -3.46 5.10
N LEU A 54 1.07 -2.60 4.52
CA LEU A 54 0.63 -1.43 3.76
C LEU A 54 0.97 -1.66 2.28
N ILE A 55 -0.01 -1.43 1.41
CA ILE A 55 0.22 -1.40 -0.03
C ILE A 55 -0.10 0.02 -0.49
N THR A 56 0.84 0.68 -1.13
CA THR A 56 0.67 2.07 -1.56
C THR A 56 1.12 2.26 -3.00
N ASP A 57 0.40 3.11 -3.73
CA ASP A 57 0.89 3.68 -4.97
C ASP A 57 1.83 4.84 -4.64
N MET A 58 2.43 5.43 -5.65
CA MET A 58 3.26 6.62 -5.52
C MET A 58 2.47 7.90 -5.78
N ASN A 59 1.35 7.80 -6.49
CA ASN A 59 0.59 8.94 -6.98
C ASN A 59 -0.87 8.87 -6.51
N TYR A 60 -1.25 9.77 -5.61
CA TYR A 60 -2.63 9.99 -5.17
C TYR A 60 -2.73 11.32 -4.43
N PRO A 61 -3.95 11.82 -4.15
CA PRO A 61 -4.09 13.10 -3.45
C PRO A 61 -3.53 13.07 -2.02
N LEU A 62 -2.99 14.20 -1.58
CA LEU A 62 -2.55 14.35 -0.18
C LEU A 62 -3.73 14.45 0.78
N VAL A 63 -4.84 15.03 0.31
CA VAL A 63 -6.09 15.15 1.07
C VAL A 63 -7.25 14.69 0.21
N LYS A 64 -8.33 14.28 0.86
CA LYS A 64 -9.52 13.79 0.16
C LYS A 64 -10.07 14.85 -0.81
N GLY A 65 -10.30 14.42 -2.05
CA GLY A 65 -10.80 15.31 -3.11
C GLY A 65 -9.78 16.27 -3.68
N GLY A 66 -8.53 16.20 -3.24
CA GLY A 66 -7.45 17.05 -3.75
C GLY A 66 -6.90 16.59 -5.09
N ILE A 67 -5.92 17.33 -5.60
CA ILE A 67 -5.21 16.96 -6.82
C ILE A 67 -4.18 15.87 -6.51
N SER A 68 -3.94 14.99 -7.48
CA SER A 68 -2.93 13.95 -7.34
C SER A 68 -1.53 14.54 -7.17
N ASP A 69 -0.78 13.95 -6.25
CA ASP A 69 0.61 14.30 -5.97
C ASP A 69 1.48 13.09 -6.33
N GLY A 70 2.41 13.27 -7.27
CA GLY A 70 3.25 12.17 -7.76
C GLY A 70 4.27 11.64 -6.75
N GLU A 71 4.44 12.32 -5.62
CA GLU A 71 5.34 11.92 -4.55
C GLU A 71 4.60 11.48 -3.28
N ALA A 72 3.26 11.32 -3.36
CA ALA A 72 2.45 10.99 -2.18
C ALA A 72 2.90 9.72 -1.48
N GLY A 73 3.16 8.65 -2.25
CA GLY A 73 3.62 7.38 -1.67
C GLY A 73 4.96 7.50 -0.97
N GLU A 74 5.89 8.24 -1.56
CA GLU A 74 7.20 8.50 -0.95
C GLU A 74 7.07 9.34 0.32
N LYS A 75 6.18 10.34 0.30
CA LYS A 75 5.88 11.16 1.48
C LYS A 75 5.30 10.32 2.61
N LEU A 76 4.37 9.41 2.28
CA LEU A 76 3.78 8.53 3.29
C LEU A 76 4.86 7.66 3.94
N ILE A 77 5.72 7.04 3.15
CA ILE A 77 6.81 6.20 3.65
C ILE A 77 7.75 7.01 4.53
N GLN A 78 8.10 8.22 4.12
CA GLN A 78 8.99 9.10 4.88
C GLN A 78 8.39 9.46 6.24
N ILE A 79 7.10 9.83 6.27
CA ILE A 79 6.41 10.17 7.52
C ILE A 79 6.35 8.95 8.45
N LEU A 80 6.06 7.76 7.91
CA LEU A 80 6.02 6.55 8.72
C LEU A 80 7.37 6.25 9.37
N ARG A 81 8.47 6.49 8.66
CA ARG A 81 9.82 6.35 9.24
C ARG A 81 10.05 7.34 10.38
N GLU A 82 9.70 8.60 10.17
CA GLU A 82 9.85 9.66 11.17
C GLU A 82 9.04 9.37 12.43
N GLU A 83 7.86 8.78 12.25
CA GLU A 83 6.97 8.41 13.35
C GLU A 83 7.30 7.03 13.95
N GLU A 84 8.33 6.37 13.43
CA GLU A 84 8.77 5.05 13.88
C GLU A 84 7.69 3.96 13.75
N ILE A 85 6.87 4.07 12.72
CA ILE A 85 5.87 3.05 12.37
C ILE A 85 6.48 2.09 11.35
N ALA A 86 7.01 0.98 11.83
CA ALA A 86 7.77 0.03 11.03
C ALA A 86 6.86 -1.01 10.36
N ILE A 87 5.83 -0.56 9.65
CA ILE A 87 4.92 -1.46 8.95
C ILE A 87 5.54 -1.95 7.64
N PRO A 88 5.50 -3.28 7.36
CA PRO A 88 5.92 -3.79 6.07
C PRO A 88 5.13 -3.13 4.94
N THR A 89 5.82 -2.62 3.93
CA THR A 89 5.21 -1.83 2.87
C THR A 89 5.57 -2.39 1.50
N ILE A 90 4.56 -2.52 0.64
CA ILE A 90 4.72 -2.87 -0.78
C ILE A 90 4.29 -1.65 -1.59
N ILE A 91 5.12 -1.26 -2.56
CA ILE A 91 4.75 -0.23 -3.52
C ILE A 91 4.19 -0.91 -4.76
N CYS A 92 2.98 -0.54 -5.17
CA CYS A 92 2.36 -1.02 -6.40
C CYS A 92 2.08 0.18 -7.29
N SER A 93 2.86 0.34 -8.36
CA SER A 93 2.86 1.55 -9.18
C SER A 93 3.12 1.25 -10.65
N THR A 94 2.61 2.13 -11.52
CA THR A 94 2.93 2.11 -12.96
C THR A 94 4.37 2.55 -13.21
N ARG A 95 4.98 3.28 -12.28
CA ARG A 95 6.39 3.64 -12.31
C ARG A 95 7.19 2.61 -11.53
N ARG A 96 8.37 2.25 -12.04
CA ARG A 96 9.25 1.34 -11.31
C ARG A 96 9.87 2.07 -10.13
N PHE A 97 9.83 1.42 -8.98
CA PHE A 97 10.42 1.94 -7.76
C PHE A 97 11.63 1.07 -7.37
N THR A 98 12.76 1.73 -7.16
CA THR A 98 14.01 1.06 -6.81
C THR A 98 14.57 1.51 -5.45
N GLY A 99 13.79 2.27 -4.68
CA GLY A 99 14.21 2.77 -3.37
C GLY A 99 14.26 1.70 -2.30
N GLU A 100 15.00 1.99 -1.24
CA GLU A 100 15.16 1.10 -0.10
C GLU A 100 14.04 1.32 0.93
N GLY A 101 13.94 0.40 1.88
CA GLY A 101 13.05 0.54 3.02
C GLY A 101 11.64 0.01 2.81
N VAL A 102 11.41 -0.71 1.72
CA VAL A 102 10.13 -1.39 1.46
C VAL A 102 10.34 -2.89 1.36
N LEU A 103 9.29 -3.64 1.64
CA LEU A 103 9.32 -5.11 1.54
C LEU A 103 9.50 -5.56 0.10
N GLY A 104 8.89 -4.84 -0.83
CA GLY A 104 9.00 -5.10 -2.25
C GLY A 104 8.22 -4.09 -3.07
N SER A 105 8.33 -4.20 -4.38
CA SER A 105 7.55 -3.36 -5.30
C SER A 105 6.95 -4.21 -6.41
N VAL A 106 5.74 -3.85 -6.81
CA VAL A 106 5.01 -4.47 -7.90
C VAL A 106 4.84 -3.44 -9.01
N TRP A 107 5.33 -3.76 -10.20
CA TRP A 107 5.09 -2.91 -11.35
C TRP A 107 3.70 -3.20 -11.89
N TYR A 108 2.82 -2.20 -11.80
CA TYR A 108 1.45 -2.33 -12.22
C TYR A 108 1.29 -1.95 -13.69
N ASN A 109 0.60 -2.82 -14.42
CA ASN A 109 0.09 -2.56 -15.76
C ASN A 109 -1.25 -3.30 -15.86
N SER A 110 -2.28 -2.64 -16.38
CA SER A 110 -3.64 -3.21 -16.41
C SER A 110 -3.76 -4.53 -17.17
N LEU A 111 -2.80 -4.82 -18.05
CA LEU A 111 -2.77 -6.05 -18.85
C LEU A 111 -1.88 -7.15 -18.23
N ARG A 112 -1.20 -6.83 -17.13
CA ARG A 112 -0.27 -7.74 -16.48
C ARG A 112 -0.91 -8.41 -15.29
N ASP A 113 -0.62 -9.71 -15.11
CA ASP A 113 -1.02 -10.44 -13.91
C ASP A 113 -0.05 -10.11 -12.78
N ILE A 114 -0.59 -9.59 -11.67
CA ILE A 114 0.20 -9.20 -10.50
C ILE A 114 0.08 -10.19 -9.34
N GLU A 115 -0.72 -11.24 -9.48
CA GLU A 115 -0.95 -12.21 -8.41
C GLU A 115 0.33 -12.90 -7.95
N GLU A 116 1.15 -13.35 -8.88
CA GLU A 116 2.41 -14.02 -8.56
C GLU A 116 3.43 -13.07 -7.92
N ASP A 117 3.44 -11.80 -8.34
CA ASP A 117 4.31 -10.80 -7.73
C ASP A 117 3.99 -10.62 -6.25
N PHE A 118 2.71 -10.48 -5.94
CA PHE A 118 2.27 -10.37 -4.54
C PHE A 118 2.57 -11.64 -3.76
N ARG A 119 2.33 -12.80 -4.35
CA ARG A 119 2.61 -14.07 -3.71
C ARG A 119 4.08 -14.20 -3.32
N GLU A 120 4.98 -13.86 -4.24
CA GLU A 120 6.42 -13.91 -4.01
C GLU A 120 6.84 -12.96 -2.89
N ILE A 121 6.36 -11.72 -2.92
CA ILE A 121 6.70 -10.73 -1.90
C ILE A 121 6.12 -11.12 -0.54
N LEU A 122 4.86 -11.56 -0.49
CA LEU A 122 4.21 -11.95 0.76
C LEU A 122 4.87 -13.17 1.40
N SER A 123 5.50 -14.03 0.61
CA SER A 123 6.23 -15.18 1.15
C SER A 123 7.37 -14.76 2.08
N LYS A 124 7.88 -13.53 1.93
CA LYS A 124 8.93 -13.00 2.80
C LYS A 124 8.45 -12.68 4.21
N LEU A 125 7.13 -12.57 4.41
CA LEU A 125 6.53 -12.29 5.71
C LEU A 125 6.25 -13.56 6.52
N LYS A 126 6.35 -14.72 5.90
CA LYS A 126 5.98 -16.01 6.52
C LYS A 126 7.19 -16.82 6.91
#